data_c964b5753f39e937ec52e7b24caf166f
#
_entry.id   c964b5753f39e937ec52e7b24caf166f
#
_cell.length_a   1.000
_cell.length_b   1.000
_cell.length_c   1.000
_cell.angle_alpha   90.00
_cell.angle_beta   90.00
_cell.angle_gamma   90.00
#
_symmetry.space_group_name_H-M   'P 1'
#
loop_
_entity.id
_entity.type
_entity.pdbx_description
1 polymer ?
#
loop_
_entity_poly.entity_id
_entity_poly.type
_entity_poly.pdbx_seq_one_letter_code
_entity_poly.pdbx_strand_id
1 'polypeptide(L)'
;MAKKNFSAGSTKSGVLNNDGGEKLREIQAKTQYNFKYIPKDKIIPNPKNEQYTQDGIEALKESILVNGLRHNLSVLYDAETDQYRLISGERRYHAICQMTDKEYRDNFPAGIPCKVEKSDISDIDEEIMLISAHHDVRESSMEVKRWEVSRLLELYEAKKLKGEIKNIHAEIASQLNISERQARKYTTAEKLIPELSELLNSNGIDLNQADKFGKLDEDAQKTILSIIQKNGTIENAEFQSIKKLSEERADEARQYKKQLDSATKEIEDKKHTIELLEQKIN
;
A
#
# COMPACT_ATOMS: atom_id res chain seq x y z
N MET A 1 -5.95 -53.67 55.58
CA MET A 1 -5.40 -53.31 54.25
C MET A 1 -6.57 -53.43 53.23
N ALA A 2 -7.17 -52.32 52.83
CA ALA A 2 -8.30 -52.28 51.93
C ALA A 2 -7.83 -51.97 50.51
N LYS A 3 -8.06 -52.86 49.57
CA LYS A 3 -7.82 -52.69 48.14
C LYS A 3 -8.94 -51.82 47.54
N LYS A 4 -8.61 -50.65 47.04
CA LYS A 4 -9.50 -49.82 46.22
C LYS A 4 -9.50 -50.33 44.79
N ASN A 5 -10.66 -50.79 44.32
CA ASN A 5 -10.89 -51.09 42.92
C ASN A 5 -11.15 -49.78 42.15
N PHE A 6 -10.34 -49.51 41.15
CA PHE A 6 -10.59 -48.45 40.17
C PHE A 6 -11.48 -49.01 39.05
N SER A 7 -12.72 -48.48 38.99
CA SER A 7 -13.62 -48.75 37.86
C SER A 7 -13.20 -47.88 36.67
N ALA A 8 -12.92 -48.49 35.53
CA ALA A 8 -12.67 -47.83 34.28
C ALA A 8 -13.96 -47.21 33.73
N GLY A 9 -14.07 -45.91 33.78
CA GLY A 9 -15.15 -45.17 33.13
C GLY A 9 -15.02 -45.22 31.62
N SER A 10 -16.03 -45.75 30.96
CA SER A 10 -16.22 -45.76 29.52
C SER A 10 -16.26 -44.30 28.99
N THR A 11 -15.23 -43.85 28.34
CA THR A 11 -15.25 -42.62 27.55
C THR A 11 -16.05 -42.84 26.27
N LYS A 12 -17.23 -42.22 26.20
CA LYS A 12 -17.99 -42.10 24.97
C LYS A 12 -17.09 -41.44 23.91
N SER A 13 -16.76 -42.13 22.83
CA SER A 13 -16.14 -41.52 21.67
C SER A 13 -17.12 -40.51 21.07
N GLY A 14 -16.86 -39.21 21.32
CA GLY A 14 -17.54 -38.13 20.61
C GLY A 14 -17.20 -38.24 19.14
N VAL A 15 -18.21 -38.37 18.31
CA VAL A 15 -18.11 -38.24 16.87
C VAL A 15 -17.50 -36.87 16.59
N LEU A 16 -16.21 -36.85 16.23
CA LEU A 16 -15.58 -35.65 15.69
C LEU A 16 -16.31 -35.33 14.39
N ASN A 17 -17.08 -34.22 14.41
CA ASN A 17 -17.72 -33.73 13.21
C ASN A 17 -16.65 -33.53 12.12
N ASN A 18 -16.86 -34.13 10.96
CA ASN A 18 -15.98 -34.11 9.79
C ASN A 18 -15.72 -32.70 9.24
N ASP A 19 -16.49 -31.70 9.69
CA ASP A 19 -16.43 -30.29 9.28
C ASP A 19 -15.08 -29.61 9.64
N GLY A 20 -14.44 -30.00 10.74
CA GLY A 20 -13.11 -29.47 11.11
C GLY A 20 -11.99 -29.99 10.21
N GLY A 21 -12.12 -31.20 9.71
CA GLY A 21 -11.16 -31.81 8.79
C GLY A 21 -11.25 -31.25 7.37
N GLU A 22 -12.45 -30.93 6.92
CA GLU A 22 -12.65 -30.27 5.61
C GLU A 22 -12.17 -28.81 5.63
N LYS A 23 -12.49 -28.04 6.67
CA LYS A 23 -11.95 -26.68 6.85
C LYS A 23 -10.42 -26.64 6.93
N LEU A 24 -9.80 -27.59 7.65
CA LEU A 24 -8.34 -27.71 7.68
C LEU A 24 -7.77 -28.07 6.30
N ARG A 25 -8.40 -28.95 5.53
CA ARG A 25 -8.00 -29.28 4.16
C ARG A 25 -8.21 -28.10 3.21
N GLU A 26 -9.29 -27.34 3.34
CA GLU A 26 -9.50 -26.08 2.58
C GLU A 26 -8.47 -25.02 2.92
N ILE A 27 -8.12 -24.85 4.21
CA ILE A 27 -7.07 -23.95 4.64
C ILE A 27 -5.71 -24.42 4.10
N GLN A 28 -5.41 -25.72 4.18
CA GLN A 28 -4.19 -26.29 3.64
C GLN A 28 -4.13 -26.19 2.11
N ALA A 29 -5.25 -26.39 1.41
CA ALA A 29 -5.31 -26.19 -0.05
C ALA A 29 -5.17 -24.71 -0.45
N LYS A 30 -5.71 -23.77 0.35
CA LYS A 30 -5.54 -22.32 0.15
C LYS A 30 -4.13 -21.85 0.50
N THR A 31 -3.41 -22.55 1.37
CA THR A 31 -2.03 -22.26 1.78
C THR A 31 -0.99 -23.12 1.10
N GLN A 32 -1.37 -23.93 0.10
CA GLN A 32 -0.42 -24.74 -0.65
C GLN A 32 0.38 -23.82 -1.59
N TYR A 33 1.43 -23.21 -1.02
CA TYR A 33 2.42 -22.45 -1.78
C TYR A 33 3.11 -23.38 -2.76
N ASN A 34 3.09 -23.00 -4.03
CA ASN A 34 3.82 -23.73 -5.05
C ASN A 34 5.30 -23.35 -4.98
N PHE A 35 6.11 -24.11 -4.25
CA PHE A 35 7.54 -23.92 -4.19
C PHE A 35 8.23 -24.61 -5.36
N LYS A 36 9.09 -23.88 -6.06
CA LYS A 36 9.91 -24.39 -7.16
C LYS A 36 11.36 -23.91 -7.01
N TYR A 37 12.27 -24.72 -7.52
CA TYR A 37 13.66 -24.31 -7.76
C TYR A 37 13.75 -23.79 -9.18
N ILE A 38 14.09 -22.53 -9.36
CA ILE A 38 14.06 -21.83 -10.66
C ILE A 38 15.46 -21.38 -11.01
N PRO A 39 15.97 -21.70 -12.23
CA PRO A 39 17.25 -21.18 -12.72
C PRO A 39 17.27 -19.64 -12.74
N LYS A 40 18.43 -19.04 -12.42
CA LYS A 40 18.56 -17.57 -12.34
C LYS A 40 18.20 -16.85 -13.63
N ASP A 41 18.45 -17.45 -14.78
CA ASP A 41 18.15 -16.93 -16.12
C ASP A 41 16.66 -16.92 -16.49
N LYS A 42 15.85 -17.67 -15.75
CA LYS A 42 14.39 -17.70 -15.88
C LYS A 42 13.69 -16.67 -14.98
N ILE A 43 14.43 -15.98 -14.10
CA ILE A 43 13.87 -14.97 -13.19
C ILE A 43 14.20 -13.59 -13.74
N ILE A 44 13.19 -12.72 -13.80
CA ILE A 44 13.35 -11.32 -14.22
C ILE A 44 12.94 -10.37 -13.09
N PRO A 45 13.68 -9.24 -12.90
CA PRO A 45 13.29 -8.18 -12.00
C PRO A 45 11.91 -7.60 -12.36
N ASN A 46 11.21 -7.06 -11.36
CA ASN A 46 9.97 -6.35 -11.63
C ASN A 46 10.27 -4.86 -11.91
N PRO A 47 9.87 -4.32 -13.08
CA PRO A 47 10.12 -2.91 -13.42
C PRO A 47 9.50 -1.92 -12.41
N LYS A 48 8.46 -2.33 -11.67
CA LYS A 48 7.81 -1.50 -10.64
C LYS A 48 8.63 -1.38 -9.34
N ASN A 49 9.80 -2.03 -9.25
CA ASN A 49 10.68 -1.99 -8.07
C ASN A 49 11.69 -0.84 -8.08
N GLU A 50 11.70 0.02 -9.10
CA GLU A 50 12.65 1.14 -9.24
C GLU A 50 12.60 2.14 -8.07
N GLN A 51 11.49 2.21 -7.34
CA GLN A 51 11.30 3.08 -6.18
C GLN A 51 12.09 2.62 -4.93
N TYR A 52 12.63 1.41 -4.95
CA TYR A 52 13.29 0.82 -3.78
C TYR A 52 14.80 0.73 -3.98
N THR A 53 15.56 1.22 -3.01
CA THR A 53 17.03 1.22 -3.07
C THR A 53 17.63 -0.19 -3.08
N GLN A 54 18.70 -0.37 -3.85
CA GLN A 54 19.43 -1.64 -3.99
C GLN A 54 20.75 -1.65 -3.21
N ASP A 55 20.83 -0.96 -2.07
CA ASP A 55 22.05 -0.82 -1.27
C ASP A 55 22.48 -2.13 -0.61
N GLY A 56 23.79 -2.29 -0.41
CA GLY A 56 24.39 -3.40 0.35
C GLY A 56 24.26 -4.78 -0.33
N ILE A 57 24.19 -4.83 -1.67
CA ILE A 57 24.07 -6.08 -2.43
C ILE A 57 25.31 -6.98 -2.23
N GLU A 58 26.54 -6.41 -2.22
CA GLU A 58 27.78 -7.18 -2.01
C GLU A 58 27.82 -7.86 -0.63
N ALA A 59 27.49 -7.11 0.44
CA ALA A 59 27.42 -7.68 1.78
C ALA A 59 26.36 -8.79 1.89
N LEU A 60 25.25 -8.63 1.17
CA LEU A 60 24.19 -9.64 1.11
C LEU A 60 24.66 -10.89 0.35
N LYS A 61 25.43 -10.74 -0.74
CA LYS A 61 26.04 -11.86 -1.47
C LYS A 61 26.94 -12.67 -0.54
N GLU A 62 27.87 -12.01 0.16
CA GLU A 62 28.75 -12.68 1.13
C GLU A 62 27.96 -13.40 2.23
N SER A 63 26.92 -12.78 2.74
CA SER A 63 26.02 -13.40 3.71
C SER A 63 25.32 -14.65 3.16
N ILE A 64 24.88 -14.64 1.91
CA ILE A 64 24.23 -15.79 1.28
C ILE A 64 25.26 -16.91 1.04
N LEU A 65 26.48 -16.60 0.63
CA LEU A 65 27.54 -17.58 0.44
C LEU A 65 27.90 -18.32 1.74
N VAL A 66 27.90 -17.61 2.87
CA VAL A 66 28.26 -18.18 4.19
C VAL A 66 27.08 -18.90 4.85
N ASN A 67 25.89 -18.31 4.80
CA ASN A 67 24.73 -18.73 5.61
C ASN A 67 23.62 -19.40 4.79
N GLY A 68 23.75 -19.44 3.46
CA GLY A 68 22.67 -19.83 2.55
C GLY A 68 21.57 -18.79 2.42
N LEU A 69 20.61 -19.06 1.55
CA LEU A 69 19.44 -18.21 1.34
C LEU A 69 18.41 -18.48 2.45
N ARG A 70 18.26 -17.56 3.40
CA ARG A 70 17.36 -17.73 4.56
C ARG A 70 15.87 -17.61 4.22
N HIS A 71 15.53 -16.81 3.20
CA HIS A 71 14.16 -16.58 2.76
C HIS A 71 14.07 -16.74 1.25
N ASN A 72 13.12 -17.53 0.80
CA ASN A 72 12.86 -17.76 -0.62
C ASN A 72 12.49 -16.45 -1.33
N LEU A 73 12.70 -16.43 -2.65
CA LEU A 73 12.12 -15.39 -3.49
C LEU A 73 10.63 -15.63 -3.67
N SER A 74 9.85 -14.58 -3.94
CA SER A 74 8.45 -14.70 -4.38
C SER A 74 8.36 -14.23 -5.82
N VAL A 75 7.76 -15.03 -6.69
CA VAL A 75 7.71 -14.80 -8.14
C VAL A 75 6.33 -15.09 -8.69
N LEU A 76 5.99 -14.38 -9.78
CA LEU A 76 4.82 -14.63 -10.60
C LEU A 76 5.25 -15.28 -11.91
N TYR A 77 4.63 -16.38 -12.29
CA TYR A 77 4.92 -17.04 -13.58
C TYR A 77 4.21 -16.31 -14.71
N ASP A 78 4.96 -15.95 -15.73
CA ASP A 78 4.47 -15.40 -16.98
C ASP A 78 4.50 -16.50 -18.06
N ALA A 79 3.32 -16.94 -18.48
CA ALA A 79 3.18 -18.02 -19.45
C ALA A 79 3.52 -17.59 -20.89
N GLU A 80 3.47 -16.29 -21.19
CA GLU A 80 3.78 -15.78 -22.55
C GLU A 80 5.28 -15.80 -22.81
N THR A 81 6.08 -15.46 -21.81
CA THR A 81 7.56 -15.39 -21.92
C THR A 81 8.25 -16.64 -21.35
N ASP A 82 7.56 -17.54 -20.71
CA ASP A 82 8.10 -18.68 -19.93
C ASP A 82 9.16 -18.21 -18.90
N GLN A 83 8.88 -17.09 -18.24
CA GLN A 83 9.75 -16.48 -17.23
C GLN A 83 9.01 -16.27 -15.91
N TYR A 84 9.76 -15.93 -14.87
CA TYR A 84 9.25 -15.69 -13.54
C TYR A 84 9.60 -14.26 -13.13
N ARG A 85 8.60 -13.37 -12.99
CA ARG A 85 8.77 -11.99 -12.57
C ARG A 85 8.80 -11.90 -11.05
N LEU A 86 9.78 -11.17 -10.50
CA LEU A 86 9.93 -11.00 -9.06
C LEU A 86 8.79 -10.18 -8.45
N ILE A 87 8.22 -10.68 -7.37
CA ILE A 87 7.31 -9.97 -6.46
C ILE A 87 8.06 -9.55 -5.21
N SER A 88 8.94 -10.42 -4.69
CA SER A 88 9.74 -10.11 -3.50
C SER A 88 11.11 -10.79 -3.56
N GLY A 89 12.10 -10.12 -2.97
CA GLY A 89 13.45 -10.63 -2.85
C GLY A 89 14.43 -10.12 -3.90
N GLU A 90 14.17 -8.98 -4.53
CA GLU A 90 14.98 -8.42 -5.61
C GLU A 90 16.44 -8.22 -5.21
N ARG A 91 16.73 -7.67 -4.02
CA ARG A 91 18.10 -7.57 -3.51
C ARG A 91 18.81 -8.92 -3.41
N ARG A 92 18.09 -9.97 -2.96
CA ARG A 92 18.61 -11.35 -2.90
C ARG A 92 18.91 -11.90 -4.28
N TYR A 93 18.02 -11.64 -5.24
CA TYR A 93 18.21 -12.01 -6.63
C TYR A 93 19.44 -11.31 -7.23
N HIS A 94 19.58 -10.00 -7.05
CA HIS A 94 20.76 -9.26 -7.51
C HIS A 94 22.06 -9.76 -6.84
N ALA A 95 22.04 -10.07 -5.55
CA ALA A 95 23.16 -10.67 -4.86
C ALA A 95 23.57 -12.03 -5.45
N ILE A 96 22.58 -12.87 -5.79
CA ILE A 96 22.81 -14.17 -6.45
C ILE A 96 23.34 -13.97 -7.88
N CYS A 97 22.87 -12.97 -8.62
CA CYS A 97 23.36 -12.64 -9.97
C CYS A 97 24.84 -12.19 -9.97
N GLN A 98 25.33 -11.59 -8.87
CA GLN A 98 26.74 -11.22 -8.72
C GLN A 98 27.66 -12.38 -8.33
N MET A 99 27.13 -13.57 -8.10
CA MET A 99 27.93 -14.77 -7.84
C MET A 99 28.61 -15.23 -9.11
N THR A 100 29.85 -15.75 -8.97
CA THR A 100 30.53 -16.49 -10.05
C THR A 100 29.72 -17.75 -10.38
N ASP A 101 29.94 -18.30 -11.57
CA ASP A 101 29.25 -19.52 -11.99
C ASP A 101 29.54 -20.72 -11.05
N LYS A 102 30.72 -20.75 -10.45
CA LYS A 102 31.06 -21.77 -9.46
C LYS A 102 30.26 -21.58 -8.18
N GLU A 103 30.29 -20.38 -7.61
CA GLU A 103 29.53 -20.04 -6.40
C GLU A 103 28.03 -20.32 -6.56
N TYR A 104 27.47 -19.94 -7.72
CA TYR A 104 26.08 -20.19 -8.02
C TYR A 104 25.75 -21.68 -8.06
N ARG A 105 26.56 -22.49 -8.80
CA ARG A 105 26.33 -23.94 -8.89
C ARG A 105 26.50 -24.66 -7.55
N ASP A 106 27.45 -24.21 -6.73
CA ASP A 106 27.70 -24.80 -5.41
C ASP A 106 26.56 -24.52 -4.42
N ASN A 107 25.96 -23.32 -4.47
CA ASN A 107 24.89 -22.89 -3.55
C ASN A 107 23.48 -23.19 -4.06
N PHE A 108 23.28 -23.22 -5.36
CA PHE A 108 21.96 -23.40 -5.99
C PHE A 108 21.97 -24.47 -7.10
N PRO A 109 22.37 -25.72 -6.79
CA PRO A 109 22.53 -26.77 -7.80
C PRO A 109 21.20 -27.16 -8.48
N ALA A 110 20.06 -26.96 -7.80
CA ALA A 110 18.72 -27.22 -8.33
C ALA A 110 18.02 -25.94 -8.84
N GLY A 111 18.68 -24.76 -8.74
CA GLY A 111 18.07 -23.45 -8.96
C GLY A 111 17.73 -22.71 -7.66
N ILE A 112 17.28 -21.47 -7.79
CA ILE A 112 16.93 -20.61 -6.67
C ILE A 112 15.58 -21.05 -6.08
N PRO A 113 15.44 -21.25 -4.77
CA PRO A 113 14.16 -21.62 -4.15
C PRO A 113 13.20 -20.42 -4.19
N CYS A 114 12.08 -20.60 -4.86
CA CYS A 114 11.07 -19.58 -5.07
C CYS A 114 9.68 -20.06 -4.63
N LYS A 115 8.90 -19.16 -4.04
CA LYS A 115 7.46 -19.29 -3.90
C LYS A 115 6.83 -18.74 -5.18
N VAL A 116 6.10 -19.60 -5.90
CA VAL A 116 5.37 -19.16 -7.10
C VAL A 116 3.97 -18.74 -6.69
N GLU A 117 3.65 -17.47 -6.90
CA GLU A 117 2.33 -16.92 -6.67
C GLU A 117 1.35 -17.38 -7.76
N LYS A 118 0.04 -17.21 -7.53
CA LYS A 118 -0.98 -17.59 -8.51
C LYS A 118 -0.84 -16.71 -9.75
N SER A 119 -0.94 -17.30 -10.92
CA SER A 119 -0.74 -16.63 -12.21
C SER A 119 -1.95 -15.83 -12.72
N ASP A 120 -3.12 -15.99 -12.08
CA ASP A 120 -4.40 -15.37 -12.48
C ASP A 120 -4.73 -14.10 -11.69
N ILE A 121 -3.73 -13.41 -11.18
CA ILE A 121 -3.89 -12.12 -10.49
C ILE A 121 -3.90 -10.95 -11.48
N SER A 122 -4.65 -9.91 -11.17
CA SER A 122 -4.64 -8.67 -11.98
C SER A 122 -3.34 -7.88 -11.79
N ASP A 123 -3.01 -7.02 -12.76
CA ASP A 123 -1.86 -6.09 -12.63
C ASP A 123 -1.96 -5.20 -11.39
N ILE A 124 -3.18 -4.86 -10.97
CA ILE A 124 -3.46 -4.10 -9.75
C ILE A 124 -3.09 -4.94 -8.52
N ASP A 125 -3.51 -6.20 -8.47
CA ASP A 125 -3.20 -7.08 -7.34
C ASP A 125 -1.71 -7.42 -7.26
N GLU A 126 -1.05 -7.61 -8.40
CA GLU A 126 0.41 -7.79 -8.46
C GLU A 126 1.14 -6.60 -7.83
N GLU A 127 0.74 -5.39 -8.18
CA GLU A 127 1.38 -4.17 -7.65
C GLU A 127 1.10 -3.98 -6.16
N ILE A 128 -0.11 -4.27 -5.69
CA ILE A 128 -0.44 -4.28 -4.26
C ILE A 128 0.43 -5.27 -3.50
N MET A 129 0.60 -6.50 -4.03
CA MET A 129 1.46 -7.52 -3.42
C MET A 129 2.92 -7.07 -3.33
N LEU A 130 3.42 -6.42 -4.38
CA LEU A 130 4.78 -5.90 -4.45
C LEU A 130 5.02 -4.83 -3.39
N ILE A 131 4.14 -3.83 -3.27
CA ILE A 131 4.22 -2.77 -2.25
C ILE A 131 4.20 -3.37 -0.85
N SER A 132 3.28 -4.30 -0.57
CA SER A 132 3.18 -5.00 0.71
C SER A 132 4.46 -5.75 1.07
N ALA A 133 5.01 -6.51 0.13
CA ALA A 133 6.21 -7.30 0.35
C ALA A 133 7.45 -6.44 0.66
N HIS A 134 7.48 -5.19 0.21
CA HIS A 134 8.53 -4.23 0.54
C HIS A 134 8.34 -3.58 1.90
N HIS A 135 7.10 -3.24 2.24
CA HIS A 135 6.76 -2.62 3.53
C HIS A 135 7.15 -3.51 4.73
N ASP A 136 6.92 -4.82 4.63
CA ASP A 136 7.16 -5.78 5.73
C ASP A 136 8.65 -5.98 6.06
N VAL A 137 9.56 -5.63 5.16
CA VAL A 137 10.99 -6.02 5.25
C VAL A 137 11.90 -4.88 5.67
N ARG A 138 11.45 -3.61 5.66
CA ARG A 138 12.33 -2.43 5.83
C ARG A 138 11.75 -1.35 6.73
N GLU A 139 12.62 -0.70 7.50
CA GLU A 139 12.38 0.68 7.96
C GLU A 139 12.45 1.61 6.74
N SER A 140 11.30 1.85 6.12
CA SER A 140 11.18 2.76 4.99
C SER A 140 11.27 4.22 5.47
N SER A 141 11.89 5.08 4.65
CA SER A 141 11.86 6.53 4.89
C SER A 141 10.42 7.06 4.88
N MET A 142 10.21 8.27 5.41
CA MET A 142 8.89 8.92 5.37
C MET A 142 8.39 9.10 3.93
N GLU A 143 9.29 9.44 3.03
CA GLU A 143 9.01 9.60 1.61
C GLU A 143 8.50 8.30 0.97
N VAL A 144 9.18 7.17 1.20
CA VAL A 144 8.76 5.85 0.70
C VAL A 144 7.40 5.45 1.28
N LYS A 145 7.18 5.62 2.60
CA LYS A 145 5.88 5.33 3.23
C LYS A 145 4.74 6.15 2.64
N ARG A 146 4.97 7.41 2.36
CA ARG A 146 3.99 8.28 1.70
C ARG A 146 3.69 7.80 0.29
N TRP A 147 4.72 7.52 -0.49
CA TRP A 147 4.57 6.99 -1.84
C TRP A 147 3.78 5.66 -1.83
N GLU A 148 4.10 4.72 -0.93
CA GLU A 148 3.37 3.45 -0.79
C GLU A 148 1.87 3.69 -0.52
N VAL A 149 1.53 4.57 0.42
CA VAL A 149 0.12 4.88 0.74
C VAL A 149 -0.58 5.57 -0.42
N SER A 150 0.07 6.55 -1.08
CA SER A 150 -0.48 7.27 -2.23
C SER A 150 -0.74 6.31 -3.39
N ARG A 151 0.22 5.41 -3.68
CA ARG A 151 0.05 4.43 -4.74
C ARG A 151 -1.03 3.40 -4.46
N LEU A 152 -1.10 2.90 -3.22
CA LEU A 152 -2.18 2.01 -2.79
C LEU A 152 -3.56 2.70 -2.84
N LEU A 153 -3.62 4.00 -2.55
CA LEU A 153 -4.87 4.77 -2.69
C LEU A 153 -5.40 4.70 -4.12
N GLU A 154 -4.55 4.99 -5.11
CA GLU A 154 -4.90 4.93 -6.54
C GLU A 154 -5.38 3.53 -6.96
N LEU A 155 -4.63 2.49 -6.57
CA LEU A 155 -4.95 1.10 -6.90
C LEU A 155 -6.28 0.65 -6.28
N TYR A 156 -6.52 1.02 -5.02
CA TYR A 156 -7.77 0.69 -4.35
C TYR A 156 -8.95 1.57 -4.80
N GLU A 157 -8.71 2.80 -5.27
CA GLU A 157 -9.75 3.58 -5.94
C GLU A 157 -10.25 2.88 -7.21
N ALA A 158 -9.33 2.36 -8.02
CA ALA A 158 -9.67 1.57 -9.20
C ALA A 158 -10.47 0.30 -8.85
N LYS A 159 -10.11 -0.41 -7.78
CA LYS A 159 -10.86 -1.58 -7.28
C LYS A 159 -12.24 -1.18 -6.73
N LYS A 160 -12.35 -0.05 -6.06
CA LYS A 160 -13.63 0.46 -5.55
C LYS A 160 -14.60 0.82 -6.68
N LEU A 161 -14.11 1.42 -7.77
CA LEU A 161 -14.91 1.70 -8.96
C LEU A 161 -15.48 0.43 -9.60
N LYS A 162 -14.76 -0.71 -9.51
CA LYS A 162 -15.22 -2.03 -9.93
C LYS A 162 -16.16 -2.70 -8.93
N GLY A 163 -16.39 -2.10 -7.76
CA GLY A 163 -17.23 -2.67 -6.69
C GLY A 163 -16.57 -3.78 -5.88
N GLU A 164 -15.27 -4.00 -6.03
CA GLU A 164 -14.53 -5.09 -5.37
C GLU A 164 -14.28 -4.80 -3.89
N ILE A 165 -14.20 -3.53 -3.49
CA ILE A 165 -13.94 -3.10 -2.11
C ILE A 165 -14.88 -1.97 -1.68
N LYS A 166 -15.03 -1.78 -0.36
CA LYS A 166 -15.90 -0.73 0.23
C LYS A 166 -15.12 0.40 0.90
N ASN A 167 -14.08 0.06 1.65
CA ASN A 167 -13.32 1.02 2.47
C ASN A 167 -11.83 0.98 2.11
N ILE A 168 -11.40 1.94 1.29
CA ILE A 168 -10.02 2.04 0.80
C ILE A 168 -9.01 2.15 1.97
N HIS A 169 -9.30 2.99 2.98
CA HIS A 169 -8.36 3.17 4.09
C HIS A 169 -8.23 1.92 4.97
N ALA A 170 -9.28 1.10 5.08
CA ALA A 170 -9.22 -0.18 5.77
C ALA A 170 -8.33 -1.17 5.01
N GLU A 171 -8.43 -1.21 3.67
CA GLU A 171 -7.57 -2.06 2.84
C GLU A 171 -6.10 -1.62 2.94
N ILE A 172 -5.81 -0.32 2.81
CA ILE A 172 -4.45 0.22 2.97
C ILE A 172 -3.91 -0.12 4.37
N ALA A 173 -4.72 0.08 5.41
CA ALA A 173 -4.33 -0.19 6.79
C ALA A 173 -3.98 -1.67 7.01
N SER A 174 -4.79 -2.57 6.46
CA SER A 174 -4.55 -4.02 6.50
C SER A 174 -3.27 -4.39 5.73
N GLN A 175 -3.08 -3.80 4.54
CA GLN A 175 -1.96 -4.12 3.66
C GLN A 175 -0.60 -3.68 4.21
N LEU A 176 -0.56 -2.50 4.86
CA LEU A 176 0.67 -1.93 5.43
C LEU A 176 0.78 -2.15 6.96
N ASN A 177 -0.07 -2.97 7.55
CA ASN A 177 -0.09 -3.23 8.99
C ASN A 177 -0.05 -1.94 9.86
N ILE A 178 -0.80 -0.92 9.42
CA ILE A 178 -0.97 0.36 10.12
C ILE A 178 -2.44 0.56 10.52
N SER A 179 -2.73 1.56 11.36
CA SER A 179 -4.13 1.90 11.66
C SER A 179 -4.79 2.66 10.50
N GLU A 180 -6.12 2.51 10.33
CA GLU A 180 -6.88 3.35 9.38
C GLU A 180 -6.65 4.85 9.61
N ARG A 181 -6.49 5.25 10.88
CA ARG A 181 -6.18 6.64 11.23
C ARG A 181 -4.84 7.09 10.66
N GLN A 182 -3.82 6.23 10.67
CA GLN A 182 -2.53 6.54 10.05
C GLN A 182 -2.65 6.59 8.52
N ALA A 183 -3.35 5.63 7.90
CA ALA A 183 -3.60 5.65 6.46
C ALA A 183 -4.26 6.98 6.02
N ARG A 184 -5.29 7.44 6.75
CA ARG A 184 -5.94 8.74 6.50
C ARG A 184 -4.99 9.94 6.64
N LYS A 185 -4.08 9.92 7.62
CA LYS A 185 -3.10 11.01 7.79
C LYS A 185 -2.13 11.09 6.62
N TYR A 186 -1.62 9.95 6.14
CA TYR A 186 -0.79 9.91 4.93
C TYR A 186 -1.54 10.46 3.72
N THR A 187 -2.78 10.02 3.49
CA THR A 187 -3.63 10.53 2.40
C THR A 187 -3.86 12.05 2.51
N THR A 188 -4.00 12.58 3.72
CA THR A 188 -4.14 14.02 3.93
C THR A 188 -2.82 14.76 3.67
N ALA A 189 -1.70 14.15 4.05
CA ALA A 189 -0.36 14.73 3.84
C ALA A 189 -0.01 14.89 2.34
N GLU A 190 -0.64 14.14 1.43
CA GLU A 190 -0.49 14.34 -0.02
C GLU A 190 -1.05 15.70 -0.52
N LYS A 191 -1.85 16.39 0.30
CA LYS A 191 -2.41 17.72 0.00
C LYS A 191 -1.52 18.86 0.48
N LEU A 192 -0.34 18.57 1.01
CA LEU A 192 0.63 19.58 1.41
C LEU A 192 1.24 20.26 0.19
N ILE A 193 1.55 21.55 0.33
CA ILE A 193 2.42 22.22 -0.64
C ILE A 193 3.80 21.57 -0.64
N PRO A 194 4.56 21.63 -1.76
CA PRO A 194 5.84 20.93 -1.90
C PRO A 194 6.81 21.18 -0.75
N GLU A 195 6.95 22.40 -0.29
CA GLU A 195 7.89 22.80 0.75
C GLU A 195 7.56 22.19 2.13
N LEU A 196 6.26 22.11 2.49
CA LEU A 196 5.82 21.41 3.70
C LEU A 196 5.97 19.90 3.56
N SER A 197 5.82 19.37 2.34
CA SER A 197 6.06 17.97 2.00
C SER A 197 7.54 17.59 2.22
N GLU A 198 8.47 18.46 1.81
CA GLU A 198 9.92 18.30 2.06
C GLU A 198 10.24 18.34 3.56
N LEU A 199 9.59 19.25 4.32
CA LEU A 199 9.74 19.29 5.77
C LEU A 199 9.26 18.00 6.44
N LEU A 200 8.18 17.38 5.94
CA LEU A 200 7.73 16.08 6.44
C LEU A 200 8.75 14.98 6.11
N ASN A 201 9.29 14.95 4.91
CA ASN A 201 10.27 13.95 4.48
C ASN A 201 11.59 14.06 5.26
N SER A 202 12.00 15.30 5.61
CA SER A 202 13.20 15.59 6.41
C SER A 202 12.99 15.53 7.92
N ASN A 203 11.80 15.13 8.40
CA ASN A 203 11.39 15.13 9.80
C ASN A 203 11.37 16.54 10.45
N GLY A 204 11.27 17.61 9.67
CA GLY A 204 11.06 18.99 10.15
C GLY A 204 9.65 19.20 10.70
N ILE A 205 8.68 18.43 10.24
CA ILE A 205 7.33 18.32 10.82
C ILE A 205 6.95 16.85 10.96
N ASP A 206 6.05 16.53 11.90
CA ASP A 206 5.54 15.18 12.08
C ASP A 206 4.26 14.91 11.26
N LEU A 207 3.87 13.61 11.17
CA LEU A 207 2.68 13.20 10.43
C LEU A 207 1.38 13.77 11.01
N ASN A 208 1.33 14.14 12.32
CA ASN A 208 0.14 14.76 12.90
C ASN A 208 0.04 16.23 12.49
N GLN A 209 1.17 16.92 12.39
CA GLN A 209 1.24 18.27 11.86
C GLN A 209 0.87 18.27 10.37
N ALA A 210 1.43 17.35 9.60
CA ALA A 210 1.10 17.17 8.19
C ALA A 210 -0.41 16.94 7.96
N ASP A 211 -1.05 16.07 8.75
CA ASP A 211 -2.51 15.84 8.71
C ASP A 211 -3.32 17.10 9.05
N LYS A 212 -2.84 17.93 9.96
CA LYS A 212 -3.50 19.20 10.29
C LYS A 212 -3.35 20.22 9.16
N PHE A 213 -2.14 20.36 8.61
CA PHE A 213 -1.81 21.36 7.59
C PHE A 213 -2.44 21.02 6.24
N GLY A 214 -2.42 19.74 5.84
CA GLY A 214 -3.01 19.28 4.58
C GLY A 214 -4.54 19.39 4.49
N LYS A 215 -5.22 19.77 5.58
CA LYS A 215 -6.65 20.09 5.61
C LYS A 215 -6.96 21.56 5.30
N LEU A 216 -5.93 22.39 5.25
CA LEU A 216 -6.05 23.82 5.03
C LEU A 216 -5.84 24.19 3.55
N ASP A 217 -6.33 25.35 3.16
CA ASP A 217 -6.05 25.90 1.83
C ASP A 217 -4.55 26.24 1.65
N GLU A 218 -4.14 26.43 0.40
CA GLU A 218 -2.75 26.67 0.03
C GLU A 218 -2.18 27.95 0.67
N ASP A 219 -2.97 29.02 0.81
CA ASP A 219 -2.52 30.28 1.42
C ASP A 219 -2.27 30.11 2.92
N ALA A 220 -3.11 29.35 3.60
CA ALA A 220 -2.91 29.01 5.01
C ALA A 220 -1.65 28.14 5.18
N GLN A 221 -1.41 27.19 4.28
CA GLN A 221 -0.19 26.37 4.30
C GLN A 221 1.07 27.22 4.07
N LYS A 222 1.06 28.17 3.12
CA LYS A 222 2.16 29.13 2.90
C LYS A 222 2.42 30.00 4.12
N THR A 223 1.37 30.44 4.80
CA THR A 223 1.49 31.20 6.05
C THR A 223 2.16 30.38 7.15
N ILE A 224 1.73 29.13 7.32
CA ILE A 224 2.35 28.19 8.27
C ILE A 224 3.83 27.97 7.94
N LEU A 225 4.16 27.75 6.67
CA LEU A 225 5.53 27.57 6.22
C LEU A 225 6.41 28.75 6.60
N SER A 226 5.93 30.00 6.36
CA SER A 226 6.69 31.21 6.70
C SER A 226 6.95 31.34 8.21
N ILE A 227 6.00 30.92 9.05
CA ILE A 227 6.15 30.90 10.51
C ILE A 227 7.19 29.86 10.92
N ILE A 228 7.10 28.64 10.37
CA ILE A 228 8.04 27.57 10.67
C ILE A 228 9.46 27.95 10.24
N GLN A 229 9.63 28.55 9.07
CA GLN A 229 10.94 29.02 8.60
C GLN A 229 11.54 30.10 9.50
N LYS A 230 10.71 30.97 10.09
CA LYS A 230 11.15 32.05 10.98
C LYS A 230 11.43 31.58 12.41
N ASN A 231 10.56 30.70 12.95
CA ASN A 231 10.53 30.36 14.37
C ASN A 231 10.96 28.92 14.65
N GLY A 232 11.19 28.10 13.62
CA GLY A 232 11.47 26.67 13.73
C GLY A 232 10.24 25.79 13.97
N THR A 233 9.15 26.38 14.48
CA THR A 233 7.90 25.68 14.79
C THR A 233 6.73 26.67 14.72
N ILE A 234 5.49 26.14 14.78
CA ILE A 234 4.28 26.95 14.90
C ILE A 234 3.59 26.68 16.24
N GLU A 235 3.21 27.75 16.95
CA GLU A 235 2.45 27.63 18.19
C GLU A 235 0.99 27.28 17.93
N ASN A 236 0.35 26.60 18.89
CA ASN A 236 -1.04 26.15 18.71
C ASN A 236 -2.01 27.34 18.54
N ALA A 237 -1.78 28.46 19.20
CA ALA A 237 -2.62 29.67 19.07
C ALA A 237 -2.55 30.25 17.65
N GLU A 238 -1.34 30.35 17.09
CA GLU A 238 -1.12 30.83 15.70
C GLU A 238 -1.80 29.88 14.70
N PHE A 239 -1.61 28.56 14.87
CA PHE A 239 -2.26 27.54 14.05
C PHE A 239 -3.79 27.66 14.09
N GLN A 240 -4.41 27.82 15.27
CA GLN A 240 -5.86 27.96 15.38
C GLN A 240 -6.39 29.23 14.69
N SER A 241 -5.65 30.32 14.75
CA SER A 241 -6.02 31.57 14.07
C SER A 241 -6.00 31.40 12.54
N ILE A 242 -4.95 30.78 12.00
CA ILE A 242 -4.83 30.49 10.57
C ILE A 242 -5.93 29.52 10.11
N LYS A 243 -6.17 28.48 10.89
CA LYS A 243 -7.22 27.50 10.62
C LYS A 243 -8.60 28.15 10.51
N LYS A 244 -8.93 29.04 11.46
CA LYS A 244 -10.22 29.75 11.44
C LYS A 244 -10.38 30.58 10.17
N LEU A 245 -9.35 31.33 9.77
CA LEU A 245 -9.37 32.13 8.52
C LEU A 245 -9.52 31.24 7.27
N SER A 246 -8.88 30.06 7.24
CA SER A 246 -9.04 29.11 6.15
C SER A 246 -10.45 28.54 6.09
N GLU A 247 -11.06 28.20 7.24
CA GLU A 247 -12.43 27.72 7.32
C GLU A 247 -13.44 28.80 6.86
N GLU A 248 -13.28 30.05 7.28
CA GLU A 248 -14.11 31.17 6.85
C GLU A 248 -14.05 31.37 5.33
N ARG A 249 -12.85 31.34 4.73
CA ARG A 249 -12.67 31.41 3.26
C ARG A 249 -13.32 30.22 2.54
N ALA A 250 -13.20 29.01 3.09
CA ALA A 250 -13.84 27.82 2.52
C ALA A 250 -15.36 27.91 2.53
N ASP A 251 -15.95 28.47 3.59
CA ASP A 251 -17.41 28.66 3.69
C ASP A 251 -17.90 29.74 2.73
N GLU A 252 -17.19 30.85 2.58
CA GLU A 252 -17.47 31.87 1.57
C GLU A 252 -17.42 31.28 0.15
N ALA A 253 -16.38 30.52 -0.18
CA ALA A 253 -16.24 29.87 -1.47
C ALA A 253 -17.39 28.90 -1.74
N ARG A 254 -17.87 28.14 -0.74
CA ARG A 254 -19.04 27.28 -0.85
C ARG A 254 -20.33 28.05 -1.13
N GLN A 255 -20.51 29.22 -0.50
CA GLN A 255 -21.65 30.08 -0.73
C GLN A 255 -21.65 30.65 -2.15
N TYR A 256 -20.50 31.15 -2.62
CA TYR A 256 -20.36 31.63 -4.00
C TYR A 256 -20.62 30.51 -5.02
N LYS A 257 -20.11 29.30 -4.78
CA LYS A 257 -20.34 28.17 -5.66
C LYS A 257 -21.85 27.84 -5.76
N LYS A 258 -22.57 27.80 -4.63
CA LYS A 258 -24.02 27.57 -4.63
C LYS A 258 -24.78 28.65 -5.41
N GLN A 259 -24.38 29.92 -5.28
CA GLN A 259 -24.98 31.02 -6.04
C GLN A 259 -24.71 30.87 -7.54
N LEU A 260 -23.49 30.50 -7.91
CA LEU A 260 -23.11 30.27 -9.30
C LEU A 260 -23.89 29.10 -9.91
N ASP A 261 -23.98 27.97 -9.21
CA ASP A 261 -24.75 26.80 -9.67
C ASP A 261 -26.22 27.14 -9.87
N SER A 262 -26.81 27.94 -8.97
CA SER A 262 -28.20 28.40 -9.09
C SER A 262 -28.38 29.34 -10.29
N ALA A 263 -27.46 30.29 -10.49
CA ALA A 263 -27.50 31.20 -11.62
C ALA A 263 -27.32 30.47 -12.97
N THR A 264 -26.43 29.50 -13.02
CA THR A 264 -26.18 28.65 -14.20
C THR A 264 -27.46 27.91 -14.58
N LYS A 265 -28.13 27.28 -13.60
CA LYS A 265 -29.40 26.58 -13.83
C LYS A 265 -30.50 27.53 -14.36
N GLU A 266 -30.58 28.73 -13.78
CA GLU A 266 -31.56 29.73 -14.25
C GLU A 266 -31.30 30.17 -15.71
N ILE A 267 -30.01 30.28 -16.09
CA ILE A 267 -29.61 30.57 -17.47
C ILE A 267 -30.01 29.42 -18.43
N GLU A 268 -29.78 28.17 -18.04
CA GLU A 268 -30.16 27.00 -18.82
C GLU A 268 -31.67 26.92 -19.00
N ASP A 269 -32.45 27.14 -17.94
CA ASP A 269 -33.92 27.15 -18.01
C ASP A 269 -34.45 28.27 -18.95
N LYS A 270 -33.83 29.48 -18.90
CA LYS A 270 -34.14 30.58 -19.78
C LYS A 270 -33.79 30.30 -21.25
N LYS A 271 -32.62 29.68 -21.51
CA LYS A 271 -32.23 29.25 -22.86
C LYS A 271 -33.21 28.25 -23.43
N HIS A 272 -33.59 27.23 -22.67
CA HIS A 272 -34.60 26.26 -23.11
C HIS A 272 -35.96 26.91 -23.43
N THR A 273 -36.36 27.89 -22.62
CA THR A 273 -37.59 28.66 -22.86
C THR A 273 -37.50 29.46 -24.17
N ILE A 274 -36.37 30.07 -24.46
CA ILE A 274 -36.15 30.81 -25.71
C ILE A 274 -36.23 29.87 -26.92
N GLU A 275 -35.55 28.71 -26.88
CA GLU A 275 -35.62 27.69 -27.96
C GLU A 275 -37.04 27.23 -28.24
N LEU A 276 -37.83 26.99 -27.18
CA LEU A 276 -39.26 26.64 -27.34
C LEU A 276 -40.12 27.74 -27.96
N LEU A 277 -39.80 28.99 -27.66
CA LEU A 277 -40.50 30.15 -28.27
C LEU A 277 -40.13 30.35 -29.73
N GLU A 278 -38.86 30.19 -30.08
CA GLU A 278 -38.37 30.26 -31.46
C GLU A 278 -38.97 29.15 -32.34
N GLN A 279 -39.14 27.92 -31.81
CA GLN A 279 -39.83 26.83 -32.51
C GLN A 279 -41.32 27.09 -32.74
N LYS A 280 -41.97 27.98 -31.98
CA LYS A 280 -43.37 28.33 -32.16
C LYS A 280 -43.60 29.49 -33.14
N ILE A 281 -42.55 30.25 -33.45
CA ILE A 281 -42.59 31.41 -34.34
C ILE A 281 -42.30 31.02 -35.80
N ASN A 282 -41.57 29.89 -35.98
CA ASN A 282 -41.30 29.28 -37.29
C ASN A 282 -42.41 28.25 -37.64
#